data_f798960de49e819796c2447bf8583af0
#
_entry.id   f798960de49e819796c2447bf8583af0
#
_cell.length_a   1.000
_cell.length_b   1.000
_cell.length_c   1.000
_cell.angle_alpha   90.00
_cell.angle_beta   90.00
_cell.angle_gamma   90.00
#
_symmetry.space_group_name_H-M   'P 1'
#
loop_
_entity.id
_entity.type
_entity.pdbx_description
1 polymer ?
#
loop_
_entity_poly.entity_id
_entity_poly.type
_entity_poly.pdbx_seq_one_letter_code
_entity_poly.pdbx_strand_id
1 'polypeptide(L)'
;DAINGSQLYQVADQVGTNAENIATNTSNIATNTSNIATNTSNIATNTTNITNNTNAINNINTQVNDYGDQITNINNRVDDMDKDLRAGIAGATAIAFLQRPNEAGKSMVSMAVGGYRGEQALAIGYARNADNNKWSTKVGVGVNTQKHVNWGGSVGYQW
;
A
#
# COMPACT_ATOMS: atom_id res chain seq x y z
N ASP A 1 -46.68 84.97 -11.83
CA ASP A 1 -45.41 85.31 -11.14
C ASP A 1 -44.27 85.13 -12.12
N ALA A 2 -43.52 86.24 -12.44
CA ALA A 2 -42.38 86.11 -13.34
C ALA A 2 -41.16 85.63 -12.58
N ILE A 3 -40.51 84.61 -13.15
CA ILE A 3 -39.23 84.13 -12.65
C ILE A 3 -38.20 85.25 -12.76
N ASN A 4 -37.52 85.58 -11.68
CA ASN A 4 -36.47 86.63 -11.71
C ASN A 4 -35.11 86.06 -12.15
N GLY A 5 -34.15 86.89 -12.59
CA GLY A 5 -32.85 86.47 -13.09
C GLY A 5 -32.03 85.66 -12.07
N SER A 6 -32.23 85.87 -10.78
CA SER A 6 -31.56 85.06 -9.71
C SER A 6 -32.06 83.69 -9.63
N GLN A 7 -33.39 83.45 -9.78
CA GLN A 7 -33.98 82.09 -9.79
C GLN A 7 -33.56 81.33 -11.04
N LEU A 8 -33.50 81.96 -12.20
CA LEU A 8 -33.02 81.33 -13.42
C LEU A 8 -31.54 80.96 -13.32
N TYR A 9 -30.72 81.81 -12.71
CA TYR A 9 -29.31 81.46 -12.49
C TYR A 9 -29.13 80.24 -11.59
N GLN A 10 -29.85 80.16 -10.48
CA GLN A 10 -29.79 79.02 -9.59
C GLN A 10 -30.19 77.73 -10.30
N VAL A 11 -31.22 77.75 -11.15
CA VAL A 11 -31.63 76.59 -11.94
C VAL A 11 -30.54 76.23 -12.95
N ALA A 12 -29.93 77.19 -13.63
CA ALA A 12 -28.86 76.95 -14.58
C ALA A 12 -27.63 76.34 -13.92
N ASP A 13 -27.24 76.78 -12.74
CA ASP A 13 -26.16 76.26 -11.95
C ASP A 13 -26.40 74.82 -11.51
N GLN A 14 -27.64 74.54 -11.05
CA GLN A 14 -28.02 73.18 -10.69
C GLN A 14 -28.06 72.24 -11.91
N VAL A 15 -28.47 72.70 -13.08
CA VAL A 15 -28.43 71.93 -14.33
C VAL A 15 -26.97 71.60 -14.70
N GLY A 16 -26.05 72.59 -14.54
CA GLY A 16 -24.62 72.38 -14.73
C GLY A 16 -24.04 71.29 -13.79
N THR A 17 -24.33 71.45 -12.50
CA THR A 17 -23.92 70.45 -11.50
C THR A 17 -24.48 69.03 -11.82
N ASN A 18 -25.74 68.92 -12.22
CA ASN A 18 -26.34 67.65 -12.60
C ASN A 18 -25.66 67.08 -13.85
N ALA A 19 -25.30 67.90 -14.84
CA ALA A 19 -24.58 67.41 -16.03
C ALA A 19 -23.19 66.84 -15.67
N GLU A 20 -22.44 67.46 -14.77
CA GLU A 20 -21.16 66.98 -14.26
C GLU A 20 -21.33 65.67 -13.51
N ASN A 21 -22.33 65.55 -12.65
CA ASN A 21 -22.64 64.32 -11.94
C ASN A 21 -23.04 63.17 -12.91
N ILE A 22 -23.79 63.47 -13.93
CA ILE A 22 -24.15 62.44 -14.98
C ILE A 22 -22.88 62.01 -15.71
N ALA A 23 -21.97 62.90 -16.07
CA ALA A 23 -20.70 62.52 -16.71
C ALA A 23 -19.86 61.64 -15.83
N THR A 24 -19.72 61.96 -14.52
CA THR A 24 -19.03 61.20 -13.53
C THR A 24 -19.66 59.80 -13.36
N ASN A 25 -20.97 59.74 -13.24
CA ASN A 25 -21.67 58.44 -13.12
C ASN A 25 -21.50 57.57 -14.37
N THR A 26 -21.50 58.18 -15.56
CA THR A 26 -21.25 57.48 -16.83
C THR A 26 -19.87 56.83 -16.84
N SER A 27 -18.82 57.56 -16.39
CA SER A 27 -17.47 57.03 -16.27
C SER A 27 -17.39 55.88 -15.26
N ASN A 28 -18.04 56.04 -14.11
CA ASN A 28 -18.06 55.01 -13.08
C ASN A 28 -18.78 53.72 -13.58
N ILE A 29 -19.86 53.86 -14.30
CA ILE A 29 -20.58 52.74 -14.92
C ILE A 29 -19.68 52.03 -15.92
N ALA A 30 -18.93 52.76 -16.77
CA ALA A 30 -18.02 52.14 -17.72
C ALA A 30 -16.90 51.34 -17.00
N THR A 31 -16.32 51.89 -15.94
CA THR A 31 -15.32 51.25 -15.10
C THR A 31 -15.88 49.97 -14.44
N ASN A 32 -17.05 50.08 -13.85
CA ASN A 32 -17.70 48.91 -13.22
C ASN A 32 -18.03 47.81 -14.24
N THR A 33 -18.45 48.17 -15.43
CA THR A 33 -18.71 47.20 -16.53
C THR A 33 -17.43 46.42 -16.89
N SER A 34 -16.29 47.14 -17.01
CA SER A 34 -15.00 46.48 -17.27
C SER A 34 -14.57 45.56 -16.12
N ASN A 35 -14.73 46.02 -14.87
CA ASN A 35 -14.41 45.20 -13.70
C ASN A 35 -15.28 43.94 -13.62
N ILE A 36 -16.57 44.03 -13.94
CA ILE A 36 -17.50 42.87 -14.00
C ILE A 36 -17.04 41.88 -15.07
N ALA A 37 -16.65 42.34 -16.26
CA ALA A 37 -16.15 41.47 -17.31
C ALA A 37 -14.87 40.74 -16.88
N THR A 38 -13.94 41.44 -16.25
CA THR A 38 -12.72 40.85 -15.70
C THR A 38 -13.02 39.79 -14.64
N ASN A 39 -13.90 40.12 -13.69
CA ASN A 39 -14.31 39.17 -12.64
C ASN A 39 -15.00 37.92 -13.21
N THR A 40 -15.84 38.07 -14.23
CA THR A 40 -16.49 36.95 -14.93
C THR A 40 -15.46 36.03 -15.55
N SER A 41 -14.41 36.58 -16.20
CA SER A 41 -13.32 35.77 -16.76
C SER A 41 -12.52 35.02 -15.67
N ASN A 42 -12.22 35.70 -14.57
CA ASN A 42 -11.51 35.08 -13.44
C ASN A 42 -12.31 33.95 -12.80
N ILE A 43 -13.62 34.14 -12.65
CA ILE A 43 -14.51 33.08 -12.13
C ILE A 43 -14.52 31.86 -13.06
N ALA A 44 -14.57 32.06 -14.37
CA ALA A 44 -14.52 30.95 -15.35
C ALA A 44 -13.18 30.17 -15.24
N THR A 45 -12.06 30.92 -15.13
CA THR A 45 -10.73 30.30 -14.93
C THR A 45 -10.67 29.52 -13.63
N ASN A 46 -11.14 30.08 -12.53
CA ASN A 46 -11.16 29.41 -11.24
C ASN A 46 -12.03 28.16 -11.26
N THR A 47 -13.17 28.19 -11.93
CA THR A 47 -14.05 27.03 -12.11
C THR A 47 -13.32 25.87 -12.83
N THR A 48 -12.58 26.20 -13.89
CA THR A 48 -11.76 25.22 -14.62
C THR A 48 -10.66 24.63 -13.72
N ASN A 49 -9.96 25.46 -12.96
CA ASN A 49 -8.92 25.01 -12.03
C ASN A 49 -9.47 24.10 -10.92
N ILE A 50 -10.64 24.44 -10.38
CA ILE A 50 -11.33 23.59 -9.38
C ILE A 50 -11.68 22.24 -9.97
N THR A 51 -12.20 22.19 -11.20
CA THR A 51 -12.49 20.93 -11.89
C THR A 51 -11.22 20.07 -12.08
N ASN A 52 -10.13 20.68 -12.54
CA ASN A 52 -8.86 19.97 -12.72
C ASN A 52 -8.32 19.45 -11.40
N ASN A 53 -8.36 20.23 -10.34
CA ASN A 53 -7.92 19.83 -9.01
C ASN A 53 -8.79 18.67 -8.47
N THR A 54 -10.10 18.73 -8.67
CA THR A 54 -11.03 17.64 -8.30
C THR A 54 -10.67 16.34 -9.00
N ASN A 55 -10.40 16.38 -10.31
CA ASN A 55 -9.99 15.21 -11.07
C ASN A 55 -8.63 14.64 -10.58
N ALA A 56 -7.66 15.52 -10.29
CA ALA A 56 -6.37 15.11 -9.73
C ALA A 56 -6.52 14.43 -8.37
N ILE A 57 -7.35 14.98 -7.48
CA ILE A 57 -7.65 14.39 -6.17
C ILE A 57 -8.30 13.01 -6.31
N ASN A 58 -9.26 12.86 -7.23
CA ASN A 58 -9.90 11.57 -7.48
C ASN A 58 -8.89 10.51 -7.97
N ASN A 59 -7.97 10.90 -8.86
CA ASN A 59 -6.89 10.01 -9.32
C ASN A 59 -5.95 9.61 -8.18
N ILE A 60 -5.56 10.55 -7.33
CA ILE A 60 -4.73 10.27 -6.14
C ILE A 60 -5.45 9.32 -5.19
N ASN A 61 -6.73 9.54 -4.92
CA ASN A 61 -7.52 8.65 -4.07
C ASN A 61 -7.56 7.22 -4.61
N THR A 62 -7.73 7.04 -5.93
CA THR A 62 -7.67 5.72 -6.57
C THR A 62 -6.30 5.06 -6.34
N GLN A 63 -5.20 5.79 -6.57
CA GLN A 63 -3.85 5.27 -6.35
C GLN A 63 -3.58 4.90 -4.88
N VAL A 64 -4.07 5.71 -3.94
CA VAL A 64 -3.94 5.42 -2.50
C VAL A 64 -4.68 4.15 -2.12
N ASN A 65 -5.88 3.93 -2.66
CA ASN A 65 -6.62 2.68 -2.44
C ASN A 65 -5.87 1.47 -3.03
N ASP A 66 -5.37 1.58 -4.26
CA ASP A 66 -4.56 0.52 -4.90
C ASP A 66 -3.31 0.18 -4.08
N TYR A 67 -2.64 1.17 -3.50
CA TYR A 67 -1.51 0.93 -2.59
C TYR A 67 -1.94 0.25 -1.29
N GLY A 68 -3.11 0.60 -0.74
CA GLY A 68 -3.70 -0.07 0.42
C GLY A 68 -3.91 -1.56 0.17
N ASP A 69 -4.47 -1.91 -0.99
CA ASP A 69 -4.67 -3.30 -1.39
C ASP A 69 -3.35 -4.05 -1.59
N GLN A 70 -2.36 -3.42 -2.22
CA GLN A 70 -1.02 -4.00 -2.39
C GLN A 70 -0.34 -4.26 -1.05
N ILE A 71 -0.42 -3.32 -0.10
CA ILE A 71 0.14 -3.48 1.25
C ILE A 71 -0.55 -4.66 1.97
N THR A 72 -1.86 -4.77 1.87
CA THR A 72 -2.61 -5.90 2.44
C THR A 72 -2.15 -7.23 1.85
N ASN A 73 -1.99 -7.31 0.54
CA ASN A 73 -1.49 -8.51 -0.13
C ASN A 73 -0.05 -8.86 0.29
N ILE A 74 0.82 -7.86 0.43
CA ILE A 74 2.20 -8.07 0.91
C ILE A 74 2.19 -8.59 2.34
N ASN A 75 1.40 -8.02 3.23
CA ASN A 75 1.30 -8.48 4.62
C ASN A 75 0.85 -9.94 4.70
N ASN A 76 -0.20 -10.32 3.94
CA ASN A 76 -0.66 -11.70 3.90
C ASN A 76 0.45 -12.65 3.40
N ARG A 77 1.19 -12.26 2.36
CA ARG A 77 2.32 -13.07 1.85
C ARG A 77 3.46 -13.20 2.86
N VAL A 78 3.74 -12.15 3.62
CA VAL A 78 4.76 -12.17 4.68
C VAL A 78 4.32 -13.12 5.80
N ASP A 79 3.06 -13.07 6.20
CA ASP A 79 2.51 -13.97 7.22
C ASP A 79 2.56 -15.44 6.78
N ASP A 80 2.23 -15.74 5.53
CA ASP A 80 2.31 -17.08 4.98
C ASP A 80 3.77 -17.57 4.88
N MET A 81 4.69 -16.72 4.40
CA MET A 81 6.12 -17.05 4.37
C MET A 81 6.69 -17.31 5.77
N ASP A 82 6.28 -16.55 6.78
CA ASP A 82 6.71 -16.77 8.15
C ASP A 82 6.26 -18.13 8.68
N LYS A 83 5.00 -18.52 8.43
CA LYS A 83 4.49 -19.86 8.79
C LYS A 83 5.23 -20.95 8.05
N ASP A 84 5.43 -20.82 6.74
CA ASP A 84 6.14 -21.80 5.91
C ASP A 84 7.57 -21.99 6.36
N LEU A 85 8.29 -20.92 6.68
CA LEU A 85 9.66 -21.00 7.18
C LEU A 85 9.72 -21.69 8.54
N ARG A 86 8.82 -21.35 9.47
CA ARG A 86 8.75 -22.01 10.78
C ARG A 86 8.41 -23.49 10.64
N ALA A 87 7.49 -23.84 9.76
CA ALA A 87 7.15 -25.23 9.46
C ALA A 87 8.32 -25.97 8.81
N GLY A 88 9.08 -25.30 7.93
CA GLY A 88 10.31 -25.86 7.36
C GLY A 88 11.37 -26.18 8.43
N ILE A 89 11.57 -25.28 9.40
CA ILE A 89 12.47 -25.50 10.55
C ILE A 89 11.98 -26.68 11.39
N ALA A 90 10.68 -26.78 11.67
CA ALA A 90 10.10 -27.92 12.40
C ALA A 90 10.36 -29.23 11.65
N GLY A 91 10.23 -29.24 10.31
CA GLY A 91 10.53 -30.39 9.46
C GLY A 91 11.98 -30.79 9.48
N ALA A 92 12.89 -29.84 9.38
CA ALA A 92 14.33 -30.10 9.49
C ALA A 92 14.70 -30.66 10.87
N THR A 93 14.10 -30.13 11.94
CA THR A 93 14.27 -30.63 13.30
C THR A 93 13.79 -32.08 13.41
N ALA A 94 12.60 -32.40 12.89
CA ALA A 94 12.08 -33.78 12.92
C ALA A 94 13.03 -34.77 12.21
N ILE A 95 13.53 -34.40 11.01
CA ILE A 95 14.49 -35.25 10.27
C ILE A 95 15.81 -35.40 11.01
N ALA A 96 16.30 -34.34 11.68
CA ALA A 96 17.54 -34.40 12.45
C ALA A 96 17.47 -35.41 13.62
N PHE A 97 16.31 -35.52 14.27
CA PHE A 97 16.08 -36.43 15.39
C PHE A 97 15.80 -37.88 15.00
N LEU A 98 15.70 -38.23 13.70
CA LEU A 98 15.60 -39.61 13.26
C LEU A 98 16.85 -40.40 13.72
N GLN A 99 16.60 -41.57 14.31
CA GLN A 99 17.64 -42.43 14.88
C GLN A 99 18.32 -43.26 13.80
N ARG A 100 19.49 -43.78 14.12
CA ARG A 100 20.23 -44.80 13.36
C ARG A 100 20.56 -46.00 14.23
N PRO A 101 20.77 -47.21 13.65
CA PRO A 101 21.23 -48.37 14.44
C PRO A 101 22.62 -48.08 14.99
N ASN A 102 22.94 -48.70 16.13
CA ASN A 102 24.27 -48.62 16.79
C ASN A 102 25.11 -49.87 16.56
N GLU A 103 24.54 -50.93 15.96
CA GLU A 103 25.21 -52.18 15.70
C GLU A 103 25.61 -52.35 14.23
N ALA A 104 26.71 -53.07 13.98
CA ALA A 104 27.18 -53.39 12.64
C ALA A 104 26.16 -54.20 11.84
N GLY A 105 26.00 -53.91 10.56
CA GLY A 105 25.11 -54.60 9.63
C GLY A 105 23.61 -54.43 9.87
N LYS A 106 23.19 -53.65 10.89
CA LYS A 106 21.80 -53.46 11.25
C LYS A 106 21.17 -52.31 10.48
N SER A 107 19.87 -52.45 10.25
CA SER A 107 18.98 -51.42 9.68
C SER A 107 17.94 -51.00 10.70
N MET A 108 17.48 -49.79 10.62
CA MET A 108 16.44 -49.24 11.50
C MET A 108 15.48 -48.35 10.71
N VAL A 109 14.20 -48.49 10.96
CA VAL A 109 13.19 -47.51 10.64
C VAL A 109 12.89 -46.72 11.90
N SER A 110 12.86 -45.41 11.81
CA SER A 110 12.59 -44.51 12.95
C SER A 110 11.58 -43.46 12.58
N MET A 111 10.89 -42.96 13.58
CA MET A 111 9.98 -41.80 13.46
C MET A 111 10.43 -40.72 14.45
N ALA A 112 10.22 -39.50 14.09
CA ALA A 112 10.54 -38.37 14.94
C ALA A 112 9.54 -37.22 14.72
N VAL A 113 9.39 -36.40 15.75
CA VAL A 113 8.61 -35.17 15.70
C VAL A 113 9.54 -33.97 15.91
N GLY A 114 9.21 -32.86 15.29
CA GLY A 114 9.91 -31.58 15.47
C GLY A 114 8.91 -30.45 15.60
N GLY A 115 9.28 -29.42 16.31
CA GLY A 115 8.42 -28.25 16.48
C GLY A 115 9.25 -26.97 16.53
N TYR A 116 8.69 -25.88 16.00
CA TYR A 116 9.28 -24.56 16.08
C TYR A 116 8.21 -23.46 16.04
N ARG A 117 8.14 -22.64 17.09
CA ARG A 117 7.24 -21.46 17.18
C ARG A 117 5.79 -21.72 16.76
N GLY A 118 5.19 -22.81 17.24
CA GLY A 118 3.81 -23.18 16.96
C GLY A 118 3.61 -24.10 15.75
N GLU A 119 4.60 -24.23 14.87
CA GLU A 119 4.59 -25.20 13.77
C GLU A 119 5.18 -26.53 14.21
N GLN A 120 4.69 -27.62 13.62
CA GLN A 120 5.09 -28.98 13.95
C GLN A 120 5.36 -29.79 12.68
N ALA A 121 6.14 -30.85 12.81
CA ALA A 121 6.40 -31.80 11.74
C ALA A 121 6.56 -33.22 12.29
N LEU A 122 6.19 -34.18 11.46
CA LEU A 122 6.42 -35.61 11.66
C LEU A 122 7.37 -36.08 10.57
N ALA A 123 8.39 -36.85 10.93
CA ALA A 123 9.30 -37.47 9.99
C ALA A 123 9.38 -38.99 10.20
N ILE A 124 9.62 -39.72 9.10
CA ILE A 124 9.97 -41.14 9.08
C ILE A 124 11.28 -41.26 8.32
N GLY A 125 12.14 -42.18 8.79
CA GLY A 125 13.42 -42.41 8.15
C GLY A 125 13.87 -43.84 8.21
N TYR A 126 14.81 -44.16 7.32
CA TYR A 126 15.52 -45.44 7.28
C TYR A 126 17.02 -45.13 7.43
N ALA A 127 17.67 -45.95 8.26
CA ALA A 127 19.10 -45.89 8.45
C ALA A 127 19.71 -47.28 8.45
N ARG A 128 20.97 -47.39 8.01
CA ARG A 128 21.73 -48.64 8.00
C ARG A 128 23.20 -48.38 8.36
N ASN A 129 23.79 -49.28 9.18
CA ASN A 129 25.21 -49.42 9.36
C ASN A 129 25.76 -50.52 8.46
N ALA A 130 26.97 -50.30 7.91
CA ALA A 130 27.69 -51.31 7.16
C ALA A 130 28.14 -52.45 8.11
N ASP A 131 28.42 -53.63 7.55
CA ASP A 131 28.84 -54.82 8.31
C ASP A 131 30.17 -54.62 9.05
N ASN A 132 31.03 -53.75 8.55
CA ASN A 132 32.30 -53.34 9.20
C ASN A 132 32.13 -52.21 10.23
N ASN A 133 30.89 -51.74 10.45
CA ASN A 133 30.51 -50.63 11.33
C ASN A 133 31.24 -49.29 11.06
N LYS A 134 31.93 -49.15 9.93
CA LYS A 134 32.64 -47.93 9.57
C LYS A 134 31.78 -46.94 8.80
N TRP A 135 30.81 -47.41 8.06
CA TRP A 135 29.93 -46.59 7.27
C TRP A 135 28.51 -46.66 7.79
N SER A 136 27.86 -45.52 7.80
CA SER A 136 26.43 -45.38 8.10
C SER A 136 25.73 -44.52 7.09
N THR A 137 24.49 -44.88 6.75
CA THR A 137 23.62 -44.07 5.89
C THR A 137 22.32 -43.84 6.59
N LYS A 138 21.73 -42.66 6.36
CA LYS A 138 20.39 -42.32 6.84
C LYS A 138 19.67 -41.49 5.77
N VAL A 139 18.40 -41.79 5.55
CA VAL A 139 17.49 -40.99 4.72
C VAL A 139 16.20 -40.81 5.49
N GLY A 140 15.56 -39.66 5.30
CA GLY A 140 14.31 -39.34 5.97
C GLY A 140 13.45 -38.41 5.14
N VAL A 141 12.17 -38.54 5.34
CA VAL A 141 11.15 -37.65 4.80
C VAL A 141 10.18 -37.25 5.90
N GLY A 142 9.70 -36.03 5.87
CA GLY A 142 8.73 -35.56 6.83
C GLY A 142 7.69 -34.64 6.19
N VAL A 143 6.59 -34.46 6.88
CA VAL A 143 5.54 -33.52 6.52
C VAL A 143 5.29 -32.58 7.70
N ASN A 144 5.12 -31.31 7.42
CA ASN A 144 4.88 -30.28 8.42
C ASN A 144 3.41 -29.80 8.43
N THR A 145 3.06 -28.95 9.37
CA THR A 145 1.71 -28.40 9.57
C THR A 145 1.21 -27.58 8.39
N GLN A 146 2.11 -27.00 7.59
CA GLN A 146 1.77 -26.29 6.34
C GLN A 146 1.67 -27.26 5.13
N LYS A 147 1.70 -28.58 5.37
CA LYS A 147 1.64 -29.66 4.36
C LYS A 147 2.82 -29.69 3.39
N HIS A 148 3.91 -29.04 3.74
CA HIS A 148 5.14 -29.11 2.97
C HIS A 148 5.95 -30.35 3.35
N VAL A 149 6.59 -30.93 2.33
CA VAL A 149 7.44 -32.11 2.50
C VAL A 149 8.89 -31.67 2.65
N ASN A 150 9.52 -32.15 3.71
CA ASN A 150 10.95 -32.03 3.96
C ASN A 150 11.61 -33.38 3.71
N TRP A 151 12.79 -33.41 3.15
CA TRP A 151 13.59 -34.63 3.03
C TRP A 151 15.07 -34.35 3.29
N GLY A 152 15.78 -35.37 3.69
CA GLY A 152 17.20 -35.27 3.92
C GLY A 152 17.85 -36.63 3.94
N GLY A 153 19.16 -36.67 3.69
CA GLY A 153 19.96 -37.87 3.74
C GLY A 153 21.37 -37.57 4.18
N SER A 154 22.02 -38.53 4.77
CA SER A 154 23.42 -38.42 5.21
C SER A 154 24.17 -39.72 5.04
N VAL A 155 25.48 -39.63 4.86
CA VAL A 155 26.43 -40.70 4.95
C VAL A 155 27.48 -40.32 5.99
N GLY A 156 27.85 -41.25 6.83
CA GLY A 156 28.90 -41.03 7.85
C GLY A 156 29.93 -42.13 7.78
N TYR A 157 31.19 -41.81 8.08
CA TYR A 157 32.30 -42.71 8.23
C TYR A 157 32.92 -42.54 9.62
N GLN A 158 33.16 -43.63 10.29
CA GLN A 158 33.83 -43.64 11.59
C GLN A 158 35.10 -44.53 11.51
N TRP A 159 36.16 -44.06 12.10
CA TRP A 159 37.51 -44.71 12.14
C TRP A 159 37.78 -45.34 13.47
#